data_e9529e3422d13fc22bc417ec89864465
#
_entry.id   e9529e3422d13fc22bc417ec89864465
#
_cell.length_a   1.000
_cell.length_b   1.000
_cell.length_c   1.000
_cell.angle_alpha   90.00
_cell.angle_beta   90.00
_cell.angle_gamma   90.00
#
_symmetry.space_group_name_H-M   'P 1'
#
loop_
_entity.id
_entity.type
_entity.pdbx_description
1 polymer ?
#
loop_
_entity_poly.entity_id
_entity_poly.type
_entity_poly.pdbx_seq_one_letter_code
_entity_poly.pdbx_strand_id
1 'polypeptide(L)'
;MERRKFLKGAAIGATGAALAAPAVAGGHGKTMTVVATWGRDFPGLGTSAQRFARRVGEISDGALNVEYFAAGELVGAFDSFNEVASGNSQAYIAADYYWIGTHPAFAYFTSVPFGMTTQEWTAWIRFGGGQALWDKVSGE
;
A
#
# COMPACT_ATOMS: atom_id res chain seq x y z
N MET A 1 -56.47 44.67 -0.58
CA MET A 1 -56.20 43.73 -1.69
C MET A 1 -54.72 43.56 -1.81
N GLU A 2 -54.15 42.41 -1.70
CA GLU A 2 -52.76 42.01 -2.07
C GLU A 2 -52.12 40.95 -1.15
N ARG A 3 -52.66 40.64 0.02
CA ARG A 3 -52.08 39.59 0.91
C ARG A 3 -52.27 38.14 0.33
N ARG A 4 -53.32 37.94 -0.45
CA ARG A 4 -53.61 36.59 -1.07
C ARG A 4 -52.73 36.27 -2.28
N LYS A 5 -52.16 37.26 -2.95
CA LYS A 5 -51.29 37.04 -4.11
C LYS A 5 -49.87 36.70 -3.65
N PHE A 6 -49.44 37.24 -2.48
CA PHE A 6 -48.14 36.92 -1.90
C PHE A 6 -48.01 35.48 -1.43
N LEU A 7 -49.09 34.95 -0.84
CA LEU A 7 -49.11 33.54 -0.40
C LEU A 7 -49.20 32.51 -1.52
N LYS A 8 -49.69 32.89 -2.70
CA LYS A 8 -49.69 32.00 -3.86
C LYS A 8 -48.34 31.94 -4.58
N GLY A 9 -47.51 32.97 -4.44
CA GLY A 9 -46.13 32.97 -4.99
C GLY A 9 -45.12 32.20 -4.12
N ALA A 10 -45.36 32.12 -2.81
CA ALA A 10 -44.48 31.41 -1.88
C ALA A 10 -44.64 29.87 -1.92
N ALA A 11 -45.76 29.35 -2.46
CA ALA A 11 -46.01 27.90 -2.53
C ALA A 11 -45.33 27.21 -3.72
N ILE A 12 -44.80 27.95 -4.70
CA ILE A 12 -44.17 27.37 -5.89
C ILE A 12 -42.63 27.35 -5.74
N GLY A 13 -42.07 28.03 -4.70
CA GLY A 13 -40.62 28.06 -4.43
C GLY A 13 -40.10 26.95 -3.52
N ALA A 14 -40.95 26.09 -2.97
CA ALA A 14 -40.56 25.10 -1.95
C ALA A 14 -40.28 23.68 -2.48
N THR A 15 -40.36 23.47 -3.79
CA THR A 15 -40.14 22.15 -4.40
C THR A 15 -38.76 21.97 -5.04
N GLY A 16 -37.81 22.91 -4.79
CA GLY A 16 -36.48 22.87 -5.38
C GLY A 16 -35.32 22.74 -4.38
N ALA A 17 -35.58 22.57 -3.07
CA ALA A 17 -34.56 22.15 -2.15
C ALA A 17 -34.41 20.62 -2.20
N ALA A 18 -34.01 20.09 -3.37
CA ALA A 18 -33.31 18.82 -3.39
C ALA A 18 -32.11 19.02 -2.46
N LEU A 19 -32.12 18.36 -1.32
CA LEU A 19 -30.95 18.19 -0.49
C LEU A 19 -29.85 17.71 -1.42
N ALA A 20 -28.98 18.62 -1.82
CA ALA A 20 -27.73 18.26 -2.44
C ALA A 20 -27.03 17.37 -1.42
N ALA A 21 -27.24 16.07 -1.53
CA ALA A 21 -26.39 15.13 -0.85
C ALA A 21 -24.96 15.57 -1.17
N PRO A 22 -24.08 15.69 -0.17
CA PRO A 22 -22.70 16.00 -0.46
C PRO A 22 -22.30 15.00 -1.53
N ALA A 23 -21.96 15.49 -2.73
CA ALA A 23 -21.29 14.69 -3.72
C ALA A 23 -20.00 14.26 -3.05
N VAL A 24 -20.00 13.06 -2.49
CA VAL A 24 -18.77 12.38 -2.18
C VAL A 24 -18.12 12.26 -3.55
N ALA A 25 -17.23 13.20 -3.84
CA ALA A 25 -16.36 13.07 -4.98
C ALA A 25 -15.69 11.73 -4.78
N GLY A 26 -16.15 10.73 -5.51
CA GLY A 26 -15.48 9.44 -5.61
C GLY A 26 -14.14 9.71 -6.26
N GLY A 27 -13.22 10.24 -5.47
CA GLY A 27 -11.84 10.33 -5.87
C GLY A 27 -11.44 8.89 -6.16
N HIS A 28 -11.06 8.63 -7.40
CA HIS A 28 -10.42 7.36 -7.74
C HIS A 28 -9.29 7.19 -6.73
N GLY A 29 -9.41 6.19 -5.84
CA GLY A 29 -8.40 5.91 -4.82
C GLY A 29 -7.04 5.79 -5.51
N LYS A 30 -5.99 6.23 -4.85
CA LYS A 30 -4.64 6.04 -5.37
C LYS A 30 -4.37 4.54 -5.49
N THR A 31 -3.77 4.13 -6.59
CA THR A 31 -3.34 2.75 -6.78
C THR A 31 -1.85 2.65 -6.49
N MET A 32 -1.47 1.61 -5.74
CA MET A 32 -0.10 1.24 -5.47
C MET A 32 0.14 -0.16 -6.02
N THR A 33 1.05 -0.27 -6.97
CA THR A 33 1.49 -1.56 -7.52
C THR A 33 2.53 -2.17 -6.60
N VAL A 34 2.29 -3.40 -6.17
CA VAL A 34 3.18 -4.18 -5.31
C VAL A 34 3.52 -5.50 -5.99
N VAL A 35 4.79 -5.74 -6.24
CA VAL A 35 5.31 -6.98 -6.81
C VAL A 35 5.93 -7.86 -5.73
N ALA A 36 5.93 -9.17 -5.92
CA ALA A 36 6.47 -10.09 -4.92
C ALA A 36 7.38 -11.15 -5.52
N THR A 37 8.30 -11.64 -4.70
CA THR A 37 9.22 -12.72 -5.05
C THR A 37 8.59 -14.11 -4.88
N TRP A 38 7.47 -14.20 -4.17
CA TRP A 38 6.78 -15.47 -3.91
C TRP A 38 5.51 -15.61 -4.70
N GLY A 39 5.15 -16.86 -4.99
CA GLY A 39 3.90 -17.19 -5.69
C GLY A 39 2.67 -16.79 -4.89
N ARG A 40 1.56 -16.58 -5.61
CA ARG A 40 0.25 -16.38 -5.03
C ARG A 40 -0.10 -17.60 -4.18
N ASP A 41 -0.72 -17.38 -3.04
CA ASP A 41 -1.11 -18.43 -2.06
C ASP A 41 0.06 -19.22 -1.45
N PHE A 42 1.31 -18.80 -1.69
CA PHE A 42 2.44 -19.40 -1.00
C PHE A 42 2.25 -19.25 0.53
N PRO A 43 2.28 -20.36 1.31
CA PRO A 43 1.96 -20.35 2.72
C PRO A 43 2.81 -19.35 3.51
N GLY A 44 2.16 -18.51 4.30
CA GLY A 44 2.81 -17.47 5.11
C GLY A 44 3.20 -16.23 4.30
N LEU A 45 4.02 -16.36 3.29
CA LEU A 45 4.59 -15.21 2.57
C LEU A 45 3.62 -14.64 1.53
N GLY A 46 3.17 -15.43 0.56
CA GLY A 46 2.20 -14.99 -0.46
C GLY A 46 0.85 -14.64 0.14
N THR A 47 0.34 -15.47 1.05
CA THR A 47 -0.95 -15.22 1.73
C THR A 47 -0.91 -13.98 2.62
N SER A 48 0.23 -13.65 3.23
CA SER A 48 0.40 -12.42 4.01
C SER A 48 0.41 -11.18 3.12
N ALA A 49 1.07 -11.25 1.96
CA ALA A 49 1.07 -10.18 0.97
C ALA A 49 -0.34 -9.87 0.45
N GLN A 50 -1.10 -10.91 0.10
CA GLN A 50 -2.50 -10.76 -0.31
C GLN A 50 -3.37 -10.17 0.79
N ARG A 51 -3.15 -10.57 2.05
CA ARG A 51 -3.85 -10.01 3.21
C ARG A 51 -3.50 -8.54 3.39
N PHE A 52 -2.23 -8.18 3.26
CA PHE A 52 -1.78 -6.78 3.32
C PHE A 52 -2.51 -5.94 2.27
N ALA A 53 -2.51 -6.34 1.00
CA ALA A 53 -3.17 -5.63 -0.08
C ALA A 53 -4.66 -5.39 0.22
N ARG A 54 -5.38 -6.43 0.63
CA ARG A 54 -6.80 -6.32 0.98
C ARG A 54 -7.02 -5.37 2.16
N ARG A 55 -6.24 -5.52 3.23
CA ARG A 55 -6.40 -4.72 4.46
C ARG A 55 -6.12 -3.24 4.25
N VAL A 56 -5.17 -2.89 3.40
CA VAL A 56 -4.92 -1.48 3.05
C VAL A 56 -6.15 -0.87 2.39
N GLY A 57 -6.78 -1.56 1.45
CA GLY A 57 -8.05 -1.11 0.84
C GLY A 57 -9.17 -0.94 1.86
N GLU A 58 -9.33 -1.91 2.76
CA GLU A 58 -10.36 -1.88 3.82
C GLU A 58 -10.15 -0.70 4.79
N ILE A 59 -8.94 -0.53 5.34
CA ILE A 59 -8.67 0.51 6.36
C ILE A 59 -8.61 1.92 5.79
N SER A 60 -8.37 2.05 4.49
CA SER A 60 -8.37 3.33 3.78
C SER A 60 -9.73 3.70 3.20
N ASP A 61 -10.75 2.89 3.41
CA ASP A 61 -12.08 3.04 2.80
C ASP A 61 -12.01 3.24 1.27
N GLY A 62 -11.10 2.48 0.62
CA GLY A 62 -10.85 2.55 -0.81
C GLY A 62 -10.02 3.75 -1.28
N ALA A 63 -9.55 4.62 -0.38
CA ALA A 63 -8.68 5.74 -0.76
C ALA A 63 -7.31 5.30 -1.28
N LEU A 64 -6.84 4.11 -0.89
CA LEU A 64 -5.66 3.47 -1.44
C LEU A 64 -5.99 2.03 -1.84
N ASN A 65 -5.82 1.73 -3.11
CA ASN A 65 -5.94 0.40 -3.66
C ASN A 65 -4.54 -0.20 -3.88
N VAL A 66 -4.31 -1.41 -3.39
CA VAL A 66 -3.06 -2.13 -3.62
C VAL A 66 -3.28 -3.21 -4.66
N GLU A 67 -2.70 -3.03 -5.83
CA GLU A 67 -2.62 -4.06 -6.87
C GLU A 67 -1.42 -4.94 -6.60
N TYR A 68 -1.68 -6.15 -6.11
CA TYR A 68 -0.66 -7.12 -5.75
C TYR A 68 -0.43 -8.11 -6.89
N PHE A 69 0.82 -8.24 -7.29
CA PHE A 69 1.29 -9.18 -8.29
C PHE A 69 2.28 -10.16 -7.66
N ALA A 70 1.95 -11.43 -7.69
CA ALA A 70 2.83 -12.50 -7.24
C ALA A 70 3.96 -12.74 -8.26
N ALA A 71 4.97 -13.53 -7.85
CA ALA A 71 6.08 -13.90 -8.71
C ALA A 71 5.61 -14.45 -10.06
N GLY A 72 6.09 -13.86 -11.16
CA GLY A 72 5.75 -14.25 -12.52
C GLY A 72 4.44 -13.70 -13.07
N GLU A 73 3.66 -12.93 -12.30
CA GLU A 73 2.41 -12.34 -12.80
C GLU A 73 2.63 -11.02 -13.54
N LEU A 74 3.53 -10.18 -13.07
CA LEU A 74 3.92 -8.94 -13.73
C LEU A 74 5.38 -9.01 -14.17
N VAL A 75 6.27 -9.39 -13.26
CA VAL A 75 7.71 -9.54 -13.49
C VAL A 75 8.22 -10.87 -12.93
N GLY A 76 9.41 -11.29 -13.31
CA GLY A 76 10.08 -12.44 -12.72
C GLY A 76 10.32 -12.26 -11.21
N ALA A 77 10.41 -13.37 -10.48
CA ALA A 77 10.53 -13.34 -9.02
C ALA A 77 11.66 -12.43 -8.53
N PHE A 78 12.84 -12.51 -9.15
CA PHE A 78 14.03 -11.74 -8.74
C PHE A 78 14.15 -10.39 -9.45
N ASP A 79 13.22 -10.05 -10.34
CA ASP A 79 13.18 -8.73 -11.00
C ASP A 79 12.42 -7.69 -10.17
N SER A 80 11.73 -8.12 -9.11
CA SER A 80 10.90 -7.26 -8.27
C SER A 80 11.66 -6.08 -7.65
N PHE A 81 12.93 -6.26 -7.28
CA PHE A 81 13.78 -5.17 -6.80
C PHE A 81 14.04 -4.13 -7.89
N ASN A 82 14.45 -4.56 -9.08
CA ASN A 82 14.73 -3.68 -10.22
C ASN A 82 13.48 -2.94 -10.68
N GLU A 83 12.32 -3.58 -10.61
CA GLU A 83 11.02 -3.01 -10.95
C GLU A 83 10.68 -1.79 -10.06
N VAL A 84 10.98 -1.89 -8.77
CA VAL A 84 10.80 -0.77 -7.84
C VAL A 84 11.92 0.25 -7.97
N ALA A 85 13.16 -0.17 -8.11
CA ALA A 85 14.30 0.73 -8.29
C ALA A 85 14.18 1.60 -9.55
N SER A 86 13.55 1.08 -10.62
CA SER A 86 13.25 1.84 -11.84
C SER A 86 12.01 2.71 -11.74
N GLY A 87 11.24 2.64 -10.66
CA GLY A 87 10.01 3.40 -10.44
C GLY A 87 8.77 2.87 -11.15
N ASN A 88 8.84 1.70 -11.81
CA ASN A 88 7.70 1.09 -12.49
C ASN A 88 6.65 0.56 -11.51
N SER A 89 7.09 0.06 -10.36
CA SER A 89 6.23 -0.34 -9.24
C SER A 89 6.57 0.46 -7.99
N GLN A 90 5.61 0.62 -7.07
CA GLN A 90 5.78 1.44 -5.88
C GLN A 90 6.38 0.70 -4.70
N ALA A 91 6.23 -0.63 -4.67
CA ALA A 91 6.79 -1.45 -3.59
C ALA A 91 7.00 -2.90 -4.04
N TYR A 92 7.89 -3.58 -3.33
CA TYR A 92 8.03 -5.03 -3.46
C TYR A 92 7.92 -5.73 -2.10
N ILE A 93 7.58 -7.01 -2.14
CA ILE A 93 7.57 -7.90 -0.97
C ILE A 93 8.51 -9.07 -1.27
N ALA A 94 9.66 -9.07 -0.61
CA ALA A 94 10.72 -10.03 -0.81
C ALA A 94 11.59 -10.20 0.44
N ALA A 95 12.67 -10.97 0.29
CA ALA A 95 13.73 -11.01 1.27
C ALA A 95 15.00 -10.41 0.64
N ASP A 96 15.53 -9.36 1.23
CA ASP A 96 16.61 -8.56 0.64
C ASP A 96 17.88 -9.35 0.35
N TYR A 97 18.13 -10.44 1.07
CA TYR A 97 19.30 -11.30 0.79
C TYR A 97 19.32 -11.90 -0.63
N TYR A 98 18.21 -11.87 -1.36
CA TYR A 98 18.21 -12.27 -2.76
C TYR A 98 19.09 -11.38 -3.63
N TRP A 99 19.34 -10.15 -3.21
CA TRP A 99 20.14 -9.17 -3.93
C TRP A 99 21.49 -8.84 -3.26
N ILE A 100 22.08 -9.81 -2.55
CA ILE A 100 23.43 -9.65 -1.95
C ILE A 100 24.49 -9.36 -3.01
N GLY A 101 24.25 -9.73 -4.26
CA GLY A 101 25.13 -9.39 -5.39
C GLY A 101 25.07 -7.88 -5.76
N THR A 102 23.98 -7.19 -5.43
CA THR A 102 23.84 -5.74 -5.62
C THR A 102 24.50 -5.01 -4.46
N HIS A 103 24.18 -5.39 -3.23
CA HIS A 103 24.83 -4.83 -2.04
C HIS A 103 24.93 -5.90 -0.93
N PRO A 104 26.14 -6.22 -0.45
CA PRO A 104 26.32 -7.32 0.52
C PRO A 104 25.63 -7.07 1.86
N ALA A 105 25.36 -5.82 2.24
CA ALA A 105 24.65 -5.51 3.48
C ALA A 105 23.19 -6.00 3.50
N PHE A 106 22.58 -6.26 2.36
CA PHE A 106 21.22 -6.83 2.31
C PHE A 106 21.09 -8.17 3.03
N ALA A 107 22.18 -8.92 3.17
CA ALA A 107 22.19 -10.15 3.96
C ALA A 107 21.83 -9.93 5.43
N TYR A 108 22.15 -8.77 6.01
CA TYR A 108 21.99 -8.51 7.44
C TYR A 108 20.57 -8.11 7.85
N PHE A 109 19.74 -7.66 6.90
CA PHE A 109 18.38 -7.19 7.19
C PHE A 109 17.34 -8.29 7.14
N THR A 110 17.68 -9.51 6.79
CA THR A 110 16.72 -10.62 6.72
C THR A 110 17.06 -11.69 7.76
N SER A 111 18.16 -12.40 7.59
CA SER A 111 18.55 -13.46 8.52
C SER A 111 20.05 -13.70 8.48
N VAL A 112 20.64 -13.76 9.66
CA VAL A 112 22.05 -14.11 9.85
C VAL A 112 22.09 -15.42 10.61
N PRO A 113 22.71 -16.48 10.07
CA PRO A 113 22.87 -17.75 10.81
C PRO A 113 23.53 -17.50 12.18
N PHE A 114 22.94 -18.08 13.23
CA PHE A 114 23.38 -17.87 14.62
C PHE A 114 23.36 -16.41 15.12
N GLY A 115 22.68 -15.52 14.37
CA GLY A 115 22.49 -14.13 14.76
C GLY A 115 21.34 -13.94 15.75
N MET A 116 20.68 -12.78 15.63
CA MET A 116 19.57 -12.40 16.50
C MET A 116 18.36 -13.33 16.32
N THR A 117 17.64 -13.59 17.41
CA THR A 117 16.29 -14.16 17.35
C THR A 117 15.33 -13.16 16.66
N THR A 118 14.17 -13.62 16.24
CA THR A 118 13.14 -12.74 15.61
C THR A 118 12.77 -11.56 16.50
N GLN A 119 12.71 -11.76 17.82
CA GLN A 119 12.38 -10.70 18.77
C GLN A 119 13.49 -9.67 18.91
N GLU A 120 14.73 -10.13 19.03
CA GLU A 120 15.92 -9.25 19.07
C GLU A 120 16.10 -8.49 17.76
N TRP A 121 15.92 -9.15 16.61
CA TRP A 121 15.96 -8.52 15.31
C TRP A 121 14.88 -7.43 15.19
N THR A 122 13.64 -7.72 15.61
CA THR A 122 12.56 -6.74 15.60
C THR A 122 12.86 -5.55 16.51
N ALA A 123 13.44 -5.79 17.68
CA ALA A 123 13.86 -4.74 18.60
C ALA A 123 14.99 -3.89 17.99
N TRP A 124 15.98 -4.53 17.37
CA TRP A 124 17.06 -3.83 16.69
C TRP A 124 16.56 -2.95 15.54
N ILE A 125 15.68 -3.46 14.67
CA ILE A 125 15.09 -2.66 13.58
C ILE A 125 14.35 -1.45 14.15
N ARG A 126 13.49 -1.64 15.15
CA ARG A 126 12.62 -0.58 15.65
C ARG A 126 13.28 0.42 16.59
N PHE A 127 14.24 -0.03 17.38
CA PHE A 127 14.80 0.75 18.50
C PHE A 127 16.31 0.80 18.50
N GLY A 128 16.99 -0.10 17.79
CA GLY A 128 18.45 -0.24 17.79
C GLY A 128 19.14 0.43 16.60
N GLY A 129 18.42 1.21 15.79
CA GLY A 129 18.97 1.91 14.63
C GLY A 129 19.01 1.05 13.35
N GLY A 130 18.52 -0.19 13.37
CA GLY A 130 18.53 -1.08 12.21
C GLY A 130 17.76 -0.49 11.02
N GLN A 131 16.60 0.16 11.26
CA GLN A 131 15.83 0.78 10.19
C GLN A 131 16.62 1.89 9.48
N ALA A 132 17.30 2.76 10.21
CA ALA A 132 18.10 3.83 9.62
C ALA A 132 19.26 3.30 8.76
N LEU A 133 19.86 2.18 9.15
CA LEU A 133 20.88 1.51 8.33
C LEU A 133 20.28 0.88 7.07
N TRP A 134 19.10 0.27 7.21
CA TRP A 134 18.38 -0.32 6.07
C TRP A 134 18.00 0.75 5.05
N ASP A 135 17.40 1.86 5.51
CA ASP A 135 17.03 2.98 4.66
C ASP A 135 18.24 3.57 3.91
N LYS A 136 19.38 3.65 4.58
CA LYS A 136 20.63 4.11 3.95
C LYS A 136 21.07 3.19 2.82
N VAL A 137 21.08 1.88 3.04
CA VAL A 137 21.49 0.89 2.03
C VAL A 137 20.50 0.83 0.85
N SER A 138 19.21 1.01 1.13
CA SER A 138 18.17 0.98 0.09
C SER A 138 18.09 2.27 -0.74
N GLY A 139 18.69 3.36 -0.27
CA GLY A 139 18.71 4.67 -0.93
C GLY A 139 20.02 4.96 -1.71
N GLU A 140 21.00 4.08 -1.63
CA GLU A 140 22.27 4.14 -2.40
C GLU A 140 22.09 3.46 -3.77
#